data_5ecb7975cb6077f34b6ffea81b0fa572
#
_entry.id   5ecb7975cb6077f34b6ffea81b0fa572
#
_cell.length_a   1.000
_cell.length_b   1.000
_cell.length_c   1.000
_cell.angle_alpha   90.00
_cell.angle_beta   90.00
_cell.angle_gamma   90.00
#
_symmetry.space_group_name_H-M   'P 1'
#
loop_
_entity.id
_entity.type
_entity.pdbx_description
1 polymer ?
#
loop_
_entity_poly.entity_id
_entity_poly.type
_entity_poly.pdbx_seq_one_letter_code
_entity_poly.pdbx_strand_id
1 'polypeptide(L)'
;MAAKSRTMAQQKTKEAYCFIVPAFIYMILVLGYPIVYNIILSLKYVNVKNLKSGTSVFVGLQNYIDLFHDPTFLLVLRNTFIFTIACLIFQFTIGFAFAMFFNQKFKLAGPIRGLILVSYMMPMAVTGLLGKNIFSNAGLINDLLGKIGISGPEWLVNTSTALIAVIIMNCWVGIPFNMLLLVSGLTSISPDVYESASMDGANWGQRFLFITLPLMKESILAVLMLGFIYTFRAFDLMYIMTAGGPLNSTDVLGTYSYMLSFTQFNFSKGAAVAMVLFACLFLIGLFYLKLLSKEEEEG
;
A
#
# COMPACT_ATOMS: atom_id res chain seq x y z
N MET A 1 38.02 -17.02 43.12
CA MET A 1 36.82 -16.58 42.38
C MET A 1 36.75 -17.32 41.07
N ALA A 2 35.89 -18.35 40.96
CA ALA A 2 35.77 -19.14 39.75
C ALA A 2 34.97 -18.35 38.73
N ALA A 3 35.60 -18.00 37.60
CA ALA A 3 34.91 -17.41 36.44
C ALA A 3 33.94 -18.47 35.85
N LYS A 4 32.65 -18.24 36.02
CA LYS A 4 31.58 -19.09 35.53
C LYS A 4 31.71 -19.15 33.99
N SER A 5 32.23 -20.26 33.44
CA SER A 5 32.33 -20.48 32.00
C SER A 5 30.92 -20.40 31.41
N ARG A 6 30.68 -19.39 30.54
CA ARG A 6 29.42 -19.24 29.83
C ARG A 6 29.28 -20.41 28.85
N THR A 7 28.10 -21.02 28.83
CA THR A 7 27.81 -22.05 27.83
C THR A 7 27.88 -21.45 26.41
N MET A 8 28.26 -22.25 25.41
CA MET A 8 28.33 -21.79 23.98
C MET A 8 27.04 -21.11 23.50
N ALA A 9 25.88 -21.57 24.00
CA ALA A 9 24.58 -20.95 23.74
C ALA A 9 24.51 -19.51 24.28
N GLN A 10 25.00 -19.26 25.50
CA GLN A 10 25.01 -17.92 26.11
C GLN A 10 25.98 -16.96 25.41
N GLN A 11 27.09 -17.46 24.86
CA GLN A 11 28.02 -16.64 24.06
C GLN A 11 27.37 -16.24 22.73
N LYS A 12 26.77 -17.18 21.99
CA LYS A 12 26.05 -16.91 20.73
C LYS A 12 24.88 -15.93 20.95
N THR A 13 24.14 -16.07 22.03
CA THR A 13 23.04 -15.16 22.38
C THR A 13 23.58 -13.75 22.64
N LYS A 14 24.71 -13.62 23.37
CA LYS A 14 25.31 -12.30 23.64
C LYS A 14 25.84 -11.63 22.37
N GLU A 15 26.47 -12.40 21.51
CA GLU A 15 26.93 -11.91 20.20
C GLU A 15 25.75 -11.46 19.34
N ALA A 16 24.67 -12.24 19.26
CA ALA A 16 23.44 -11.87 18.56
C ALA A 16 22.85 -10.54 19.08
N TYR A 17 22.75 -10.38 20.40
CA TYR A 17 22.30 -9.11 20.98
C TYR A 17 23.25 -7.94 20.68
N CYS A 18 24.55 -8.16 20.64
CA CYS A 18 25.52 -7.12 20.30
C CYS A 18 25.32 -6.56 18.88
N PHE A 19 24.87 -7.40 17.92
CA PHE A 19 24.55 -6.97 16.57
C PHE A 19 23.15 -6.36 16.45
N ILE A 20 22.15 -6.89 17.19
CA ILE A 20 20.76 -6.45 17.10
C ILE A 20 20.51 -5.15 17.86
N VAL A 21 21.09 -4.99 19.05
CA VAL A 21 20.84 -3.85 19.96
C VAL A 21 21.16 -2.49 19.31
N PRO A 22 22.30 -2.27 18.63
CA PRO A 22 22.57 -0.99 17.98
C PRO A 22 21.54 -0.64 16.90
N ALA A 23 21.15 -1.61 16.08
CA ALA A 23 20.14 -1.41 15.06
C ALA A 23 18.77 -1.12 15.68
N PHE A 24 18.40 -1.82 16.75
CA PHE A 24 17.16 -1.63 17.48
C PHE A 24 17.08 -0.25 18.17
N ILE A 25 18.17 0.18 18.81
CA ILE A 25 18.27 1.51 19.40
C ILE A 25 18.13 2.59 18.32
N TYR A 26 18.81 2.43 17.20
CA TYR A 26 18.71 3.35 16.08
C TYR A 26 17.27 3.45 15.57
N MET A 27 16.60 2.31 15.38
CA MET A 27 15.20 2.28 14.95
C MET A 27 14.26 2.97 15.96
N ILE A 28 14.43 2.71 17.26
CA ILE A 28 13.60 3.36 18.29
C ILE A 28 13.82 4.88 18.28
N LEU A 29 15.06 5.35 18.17
CA LEU A 29 15.35 6.78 18.18
C LEU A 29 14.86 7.47 16.92
N VAL A 30 15.11 6.90 15.74
CA VAL A 30 14.82 7.54 14.46
C VAL A 30 13.34 7.40 14.05
N LEU A 31 12.73 6.24 14.30
CA LEU A 31 11.32 6.00 13.96
C LEU A 31 10.38 6.23 15.16
N GLY A 32 10.81 5.83 16.35
CA GLY A 32 9.99 5.94 17.57
C GLY A 32 9.76 7.40 17.99
N TYR A 33 10.80 8.23 17.94
CA TYR A 33 10.66 9.65 18.32
C TYR A 33 9.61 10.40 17.49
N PRO A 34 9.61 10.36 16.14
CA PRO A 34 8.57 11.01 15.34
C PRO A 34 7.17 10.46 15.61
N ILE A 35 7.02 9.16 15.85
CA ILE A 35 5.73 8.54 16.16
C ILE A 35 5.19 9.08 17.49
N VAL A 36 6.01 9.04 18.55
CA VAL A 36 5.65 9.56 19.88
C VAL A 36 5.33 11.06 19.80
N TYR A 37 6.16 11.83 19.10
CA TYR A 37 5.92 13.25 18.90
C TYR A 37 4.59 13.52 18.17
N ASN A 38 4.27 12.74 17.14
CA ASN A 38 3.00 12.86 16.42
C ASN A 38 1.79 12.48 17.30
N ILE A 39 1.92 11.46 18.18
CA ILE A 39 0.91 11.12 19.18
C ILE A 39 0.66 12.32 20.12
N ILE A 40 1.74 12.91 20.67
CA ILE A 40 1.63 14.07 21.55
C ILE A 40 1.00 15.26 20.82
N LEU A 41 1.36 15.48 19.56
CA LEU A 41 0.84 16.57 18.74
C LEU A 41 -0.67 16.39 18.47
N SER A 42 -1.11 15.18 18.22
CA SER A 42 -2.52 14.86 17.99
C SER A 42 -3.42 15.06 19.21
N LEU A 43 -2.85 15.02 20.42
CA LEU A 43 -3.55 15.24 21.70
C LEU A 43 -3.49 16.68 22.20
N LYS A 44 -2.85 17.57 21.45
CA LYS A 44 -2.73 18.99 21.77
C LYS A 44 -3.46 19.84 20.74
N TYR A 45 -3.72 21.09 21.08
CA TYR A 45 -4.12 22.11 20.11
C TYR A 45 -2.91 22.93 19.71
N VAL A 46 -2.44 22.71 18.47
CA VAL A 46 -1.24 23.39 17.94
C VAL A 46 -1.55 23.92 16.54
N ASN A 47 -1.39 25.22 16.40
CA ASN A 47 -1.42 25.94 15.13
C ASN A 47 -0.15 26.80 15.01
N VAL A 48 -0.02 27.57 13.91
CA VAL A 48 1.17 28.41 13.69
C VAL A 48 1.42 29.40 14.85
N LYS A 49 0.38 29.97 15.44
CA LYS A 49 0.49 30.94 16.54
C LYS A 49 1.05 30.26 17.81
N ASN A 50 0.47 29.11 18.14
CA ASN A 50 0.85 28.37 19.36
C ASN A 50 2.21 27.67 19.20
N LEU A 51 2.56 27.24 17.99
CA LEU A 51 3.86 26.63 17.70
C LEU A 51 4.99 27.66 17.95
N LYS A 52 4.78 28.90 17.52
CA LYS A 52 5.76 29.98 17.67
C LYS A 52 5.89 30.47 19.12
N SER A 53 4.80 30.48 19.88
CA SER A 53 4.78 30.92 21.28
C SER A 53 5.11 29.82 22.29
N GLY A 54 5.17 28.57 21.88
CA GLY A 54 5.38 27.41 22.76
C GLY A 54 4.16 27.09 23.66
N THR A 55 3.03 27.75 23.50
CA THR A 55 1.83 27.65 24.34
C THR A 55 0.83 26.62 23.80
N SER A 56 1.26 25.39 23.59
CA SER A 56 0.34 24.33 23.19
C SER A 56 -0.56 23.88 24.34
N VAL A 57 -1.87 23.77 24.09
CA VAL A 57 -2.84 23.34 25.11
C VAL A 57 -3.13 21.85 24.89
N PHE A 58 -3.09 21.07 25.96
CA PHE A 58 -3.50 19.67 25.92
C PHE A 58 -5.03 19.57 25.85
N VAL A 59 -5.56 18.93 24.80
CA VAL A 59 -7.01 18.80 24.56
C VAL A 59 -7.49 17.34 24.57
N GLY A 60 -6.58 16.40 24.89
CA GLY A 60 -6.93 14.98 24.90
C GLY A 60 -7.40 14.49 23.53
N LEU A 61 -8.55 13.79 23.50
CA LEU A 61 -9.11 13.21 22.29
C LEU A 61 -9.99 14.17 21.47
N GLN A 62 -10.06 15.46 21.82
CA GLN A 62 -10.97 16.40 21.15
C GLN A 62 -10.71 16.49 19.64
N ASN A 63 -9.44 16.48 19.20
CA ASN A 63 -9.11 16.49 17.76
C ASN A 63 -9.72 15.30 17.01
N TYR A 64 -9.75 14.11 17.63
CA TYR A 64 -10.35 12.92 17.05
C TYR A 64 -11.88 13.00 17.01
N ILE A 65 -12.49 13.50 18.11
CA ILE A 65 -13.94 13.72 18.18
C ILE A 65 -14.37 14.69 17.07
N ASP A 66 -13.66 15.80 16.91
CA ASP A 66 -13.93 16.80 15.87
C ASP A 66 -13.78 16.20 14.47
N LEU A 67 -12.74 15.37 14.23
CA LEU A 67 -12.52 14.72 12.95
C LEU A 67 -13.66 13.75 12.59
N PHE A 68 -14.09 12.91 13.52
CA PHE A 68 -15.18 11.96 13.26
C PHE A 68 -16.55 12.61 13.10
N HIS A 69 -16.70 13.88 13.47
CA HIS A 69 -17.89 14.70 13.19
C HIS A 69 -17.76 15.55 11.92
N ASP A 70 -16.57 15.60 11.31
CA ASP A 70 -16.33 16.32 10.06
C ASP A 70 -16.73 15.47 8.84
N PRO A 71 -17.75 15.89 8.06
CA PRO A 71 -18.17 15.18 6.86
C PRO A 71 -17.03 15.00 5.84
N THR A 72 -16.08 15.95 5.78
CA THR A 72 -14.94 15.89 4.88
C THR A 72 -13.99 14.75 5.26
N PHE A 73 -13.71 14.61 6.56
CA PHE A 73 -12.88 13.50 7.05
C PHE A 73 -13.53 12.14 6.78
N LEU A 74 -14.85 12.01 6.98
CA LEU A 74 -15.57 10.78 6.69
C LEU A 74 -15.54 10.42 5.20
N LEU A 75 -15.66 11.43 4.33
CA LEU A 75 -15.48 11.26 2.87
C LEU A 75 -14.08 10.76 2.54
N VAL A 76 -13.05 11.41 3.09
CA VAL A 76 -11.63 11.05 2.89
C VAL A 76 -11.35 9.63 3.38
N LEU A 77 -11.86 9.26 4.54
CA LEU A 77 -11.74 7.91 5.10
C LEU A 77 -12.37 6.88 4.15
N ARG A 78 -13.60 7.14 3.70
CA ARG A 78 -14.29 6.31 2.71
C ARG A 78 -13.50 6.19 1.41
N ASN A 79 -12.99 7.30 0.87
CA ASN A 79 -12.19 7.31 -0.35
C ASN A 79 -10.92 6.46 -0.20
N THR A 80 -10.25 6.56 0.96
CA THR A 80 -9.05 5.75 1.25
C THR A 80 -9.35 4.25 1.16
N PHE A 81 -10.45 3.80 1.75
CA PHE A 81 -10.86 2.40 1.68
C PHE A 81 -11.29 1.99 0.27
N ILE A 82 -12.12 2.79 -0.42
CA ILE A 82 -12.56 2.49 -1.79
C ILE A 82 -11.36 2.39 -2.71
N PHE A 83 -10.46 3.37 -2.65
CA PHE A 83 -9.23 3.39 -3.45
C PHE A 83 -8.38 2.15 -3.18
N THR A 84 -8.11 1.85 -1.92
CA THR A 84 -7.25 0.72 -1.54
C THR A 84 -7.86 -0.61 -1.96
N ILE A 85 -9.12 -0.84 -1.67
CA ILE A 85 -9.80 -2.11 -2.01
C ILE A 85 -9.89 -2.28 -3.53
N ALA A 86 -10.28 -1.23 -4.26
CA ALA A 86 -10.34 -1.29 -5.72
C ALA A 86 -8.96 -1.58 -6.33
N CYS A 87 -7.93 -0.85 -5.91
CA CYS A 87 -6.57 -1.10 -6.38
C CYS A 87 -6.12 -2.53 -6.05
N LEU A 88 -6.37 -3.01 -4.83
CA LEU A 88 -5.97 -4.35 -4.41
C LEU A 88 -6.62 -5.43 -5.28
N ILE A 89 -7.93 -5.33 -5.53
CA ILE A 89 -8.67 -6.28 -6.37
C ILE A 89 -8.09 -6.29 -7.79
N PHE A 90 -7.97 -5.14 -8.43
CA PHE A 90 -7.50 -5.08 -9.81
C PHE A 90 -6.02 -5.45 -9.94
N GLN A 91 -5.16 -4.94 -9.08
CA GLN A 91 -3.72 -5.24 -9.11
C GLN A 91 -3.45 -6.71 -8.84
N PHE A 92 -4.13 -7.31 -7.86
CA PHE A 92 -3.97 -8.72 -7.54
C PHE A 92 -4.51 -9.60 -8.68
N THR A 93 -5.75 -9.36 -9.14
CA THR A 93 -6.38 -10.21 -10.17
C THR A 93 -5.62 -10.17 -11.49
N ILE A 94 -5.29 -8.96 -11.97
CA ILE A 94 -4.55 -8.81 -13.24
C ILE A 94 -3.09 -9.25 -13.06
N GLY A 95 -2.47 -8.92 -11.94
CA GLY A 95 -1.10 -9.35 -11.60
C GLY A 95 -0.99 -10.87 -11.51
N PHE A 96 -1.99 -11.55 -10.93
CA PHE A 96 -2.04 -13.01 -10.85
C PHE A 96 -2.23 -13.64 -12.25
N ALA A 97 -3.11 -13.08 -13.06
CA ALA A 97 -3.29 -13.52 -14.46
C ALA A 97 -1.98 -13.39 -15.26
N PHE A 98 -1.28 -12.27 -15.10
CA PHE A 98 0.04 -12.09 -15.72
C PHE A 98 1.09 -13.03 -15.14
N ALA A 99 1.10 -13.28 -13.83
CA ALA A 99 2.00 -14.24 -13.22
C ALA A 99 1.80 -15.65 -13.77
N MET A 100 0.56 -16.12 -13.89
CA MET A 100 0.22 -17.41 -14.51
C MET A 100 0.64 -17.48 -15.97
N PHE A 101 0.44 -16.39 -16.73
CA PHE A 101 0.82 -16.33 -18.13
C PHE A 101 2.35 -16.37 -18.29
N PHE A 102 3.08 -15.56 -17.57
CA PHE A 102 4.54 -15.47 -17.66
C PHE A 102 5.30 -16.59 -16.91
N ASN A 103 4.62 -17.41 -16.13
CA ASN A 103 5.17 -18.63 -15.59
C ASN A 103 5.32 -19.74 -16.67
N GLN A 104 4.62 -19.59 -17.82
CA GLN A 104 4.77 -20.49 -18.95
C GLN A 104 6.08 -20.24 -19.69
N LYS A 105 6.70 -21.32 -20.18
CA LYS A 105 7.97 -21.25 -20.94
C LYS A 105 7.71 -20.89 -22.42
N PHE A 106 7.89 -19.63 -22.79
CA PHE A 106 7.90 -19.20 -24.19
C PHE A 106 9.03 -18.18 -24.45
N LYS A 107 9.51 -18.14 -25.72
CA LYS A 107 10.75 -17.41 -26.09
C LYS A 107 10.75 -15.91 -25.73
N LEU A 108 9.61 -15.25 -25.74
CA LEU A 108 9.49 -13.81 -25.47
C LEU A 108 9.05 -13.48 -24.03
N ALA A 109 8.86 -14.48 -23.15
CA ALA A 109 8.39 -14.26 -21.79
C ALA A 109 9.28 -13.27 -21.00
N GLY A 110 10.59 -13.42 -21.09
CA GLY A 110 11.56 -12.55 -20.42
C GLY A 110 11.50 -11.09 -20.89
N PRO A 111 11.70 -10.81 -22.19
CA PRO A 111 11.61 -9.46 -22.74
C PRO A 111 10.27 -8.75 -22.45
N ILE A 112 9.13 -9.42 -22.64
CA ILE A 112 7.81 -8.82 -22.38
C ILE A 112 7.61 -8.55 -20.89
N ARG A 113 8.03 -9.47 -20.01
CA ARG A 113 8.02 -9.24 -18.54
C ARG A 113 8.85 -8.02 -18.18
N GLY A 114 10.05 -7.88 -18.80
CA GLY A 114 10.92 -6.70 -18.61
C GLY A 114 10.23 -5.40 -19.02
N LEU A 115 9.52 -5.37 -20.14
CA LEU A 115 8.77 -4.19 -20.59
C LEU A 115 7.63 -3.83 -19.62
N ILE A 116 6.91 -4.81 -19.10
CA ILE A 116 5.84 -4.57 -18.10
C ILE A 116 6.43 -4.01 -16.80
N LEU A 117 7.61 -4.49 -16.37
CA LEU A 117 8.26 -4.00 -15.16
C LEU A 117 8.76 -2.56 -15.26
N VAL A 118 8.90 -1.98 -16.46
CA VAL A 118 9.28 -0.56 -16.64
C VAL A 118 8.32 0.37 -15.91
N SER A 119 7.00 0.11 -15.93
CA SER A 119 6.03 0.95 -15.24
C SER A 119 6.21 0.94 -13.71
N TYR A 120 6.60 -0.18 -13.13
CA TYR A 120 6.92 -0.28 -11.70
C TYR A 120 8.17 0.50 -11.30
N MET A 121 9.14 0.64 -12.21
CA MET A 121 10.39 1.37 -11.95
C MET A 121 10.22 2.90 -12.03
N MET A 122 9.08 3.39 -12.51
CA MET A 122 8.84 4.83 -12.62
C MET A 122 8.60 5.46 -11.25
N PRO A 123 9.21 6.63 -10.95
CA PRO A 123 8.87 7.40 -9.76
C PRO A 123 7.38 7.77 -9.76
N MET A 124 6.72 7.64 -8.61
CA MET A 124 5.27 7.96 -8.47
C MET A 124 4.93 9.39 -8.92
N ALA A 125 5.84 10.33 -8.70
CA ALA A 125 5.68 11.70 -9.16
C ALA A 125 5.59 11.81 -10.69
N VAL A 126 6.44 11.08 -11.41
CA VAL A 126 6.40 11.02 -12.88
C VAL A 126 5.13 10.33 -13.36
N THR A 127 4.74 9.25 -12.71
CA THR A 127 3.48 8.54 -12.99
C THR A 127 2.28 9.46 -12.80
N GLY A 128 2.27 10.29 -11.75
CA GLY A 128 1.22 11.29 -11.53
C GLY A 128 1.14 12.34 -12.63
N LEU A 129 2.28 12.86 -13.09
CA LEU A 129 2.34 13.81 -14.20
C LEU A 129 1.87 13.18 -15.52
N LEU A 130 2.27 11.94 -15.80
CA LEU A 130 1.77 11.19 -16.96
C LEU A 130 0.26 10.96 -16.86
N GLY A 131 -0.24 10.55 -15.69
CA GLY A 131 -1.66 10.38 -15.45
C GLY A 131 -2.45 11.67 -15.68
N LYS A 132 -1.94 12.79 -15.19
CA LYS A 132 -2.55 14.10 -15.41
C LYS A 132 -2.66 14.45 -16.92
N ASN A 133 -1.64 14.13 -17.70
CA ASN A 133 -1.67 14.35 -19.14
C ASN A 133 -2.60 13.33 -19.87
N ILE A 134 -2.52 12.05 -19.52
CA ILE A 134 -3.31 10.97 -20.15
C ILE A 134 -4.82 11.19 -19.94
N PHE A 135 -5.21 11.63 -18.73
CA PHE A 135 -6.60 11.86 -18.33
C PHE A 135 -7.04 13.34 -18.45
N SER A 136 -6.25 14.21 -19.07
CA SER A 136 -6.68 15.58 -19.38
C SER A 136 -7.78 15.60 -20.46
N ASN A 137 -8.49 16.72 -20.57
CA ASN A 137 -9.59 16.84 -21.57
C ASN A 137 -9.11 16.62 -23.01
N ALA A 138 -7.89 17.06 -23.34
CA ALA A 138 -7.22 16.79 -24.61
C ALA A 138 -6.20 15.64 -24.50
N GLY A 139 -6.38 14.75 -23.53
CA GLY A 139 -5.45 13.65 -23.23
C GLY A 139 -5.70 12.40 -24.08
N LEU A 140 -4.74 11.48 -23.98
CA LEU A 140 -4.73 10.24 -24.77
C LEU A 140 -6.04 9.44 -24.66
N ILE A 141 -6.61 9.35 -23.46
CA ILE A 141 -7.84 8.56 -23.24
C ILE A 141 -9.02 9.16 -24.02
N ASN A 142 -9.21 10.48 -23.95
CA ASN A 142 -10.30 11.16 -24.66
C ASN A 142 -10.07 11.16 -26.18
N ASP A 143 -8.83 11.23 -26.64
CA ASP A 143 -8.50 11.10 -28.06
C ASP A 143 -8.85 9.69 -28.58
N LEU A 144 -8.50 8.64 -27.83
CA LEU A 144 -8.86 7.26 -28.18
C LEU A 144 -10.37 7.03 -28.15
N LEU A 145 -11.07 7.55 -27.15
CA LEU A 145 -12.54 7.46 -27.07
C LEU A 145 -13.20 8.20 -28.25
N GLY A 146 -12.69 9.38 -28.61
CA GLY A 146 -13.16 10.15 -29.77
C GLY A 146 -13.03 9.42 -31.10
N LYS A 147 -11.94 8.65 -31.28
CA LYS A 147 -11.75 7.81 -32.49
C LYS A 147 -12.78 6.71 -32.66
N ILE A 148 -13.39 6.25 -31.56
CA ILE A 148 -14.49 5.27 -31.61
C ILE A 148 -15.88 5.92 -31.45
N GLY A 149 -15.96 7.26 -31.56
CA GLY A 149 -17.21 8.02 -31.51
C GLY A 149 -17.80 8.26 -30.12
N ILE A 150 -16.99 8.05 -29.04
CA ILE A 150 -17.42 8.25 -27.66
C ILE A 150 -16.85 9.59 -27.14
N SER A 151 -17.72 10.47 -26.68
CA SER A 151 -17.29 11.68 -25.96
C SER A 151 -16.81 11.30 -24.57
N GLY A 152 -15.49 11.43 -24.33
CA GLY A 152 -14.92 11.15 -23.03
C GLY A 152 -15.32 12.20 -21.98
N PRO A 153 -15.42 11.82 -20.71
CA PRO A 153 -15.72 12.75 -19.63
C PRO A 153 -14.53 13.63 -19.29
N GLU A 154 -14.77 14.68 -18.52
CA GLU A 154 -13.73 15.47 -17.86
C GLU A 154 -13.19 14.71 -16.65
N TRP A 155 -12.29 13.74 -16.89
CA TRP A 155 -11.84 12.75 -15.92
C TRP A 155 -11.41 13.33 -14.58
N LEU A 156 -10.58 14.38 -14.59
CA LEU A 156 -9.94 14.91 -13.38
C LEU A 156 -10.74 16.04 -12.71
N VAL A 157 -11.77 16.54 -13.36
CA VAL A 157 -12.58 17.68 -12.90
C VAL A 157 -13.95 17.19 -12.36
N ASN A 158 -14.38 16.01 -12.75
CA ASN A 158 -15.64 15.44 -12.32
C ASN A 158 -15.42 14.53 -11.10
N THR A 159 -16.20 14.76 -10.03
CA THR A 159 -16.12 14.01 -8.76
C THR A 159 -16.36 12.51 -8.90
N SER A 160 -17.12 12.07 -9.90
CA SER A 160 -17.41 10.64 -10.11
C SER A 160 -16.31 9.90 -10.88
N THR A 161 -15.48 10.60 -11.67
CA THR A 161 -14.45 9.98 -12.52
C THR A 161 -13.03 10.19 -12.03
N ALA A 162 -12.79 11.24 -11.24
CA ALA A 162 -11.44 11.59 -10.80
C ALA A 162 -10.78 10.46 -9.99
N LEU A 163 -11.49 9.86 -9.04
CA LEU A 163 -10.95 8.74 -8.26
C LEU A 163 -10.67 7.51 -9.13
N ILE A 164 -11.51 7.25 -10.14
CA ILE A 164 -11.34 6.15 -11.11
C ILE A 164 -10.04 6.35 -11.91
N ALA A 165 -9.79 7.56 -12.40
CA ALA A 165 -8.56 7.89 -13.13
C ALA A 165 -7.30 7.61 -12.28
N VAL A 166 -7.34 8.00 -10.99
CA VAL A 166 -6.23 7.76 -10.05
C VAL A 166 -6.07 6.26 -9.76
N ILE A 167 -7.18 5.50 -9.59
CA ILE A 167 -7.14 4.04 -9.42
C ILE A 167 -6.47 3.37 -10.62
N ILE A 168 -6.86 3.74 -11.86
CA ILE A 168 -6.27 3.18 -13.08
C ILE A 168 -4.76 3.42 -13.12
N MET A 169 -4.30 4.63 -12.82
CA MET A 169 -2.87 4.95 -12.81
C MET A 169 -2.11 4.21 -11.70
N ASN A 170 -2.72 4.05 -10.53
CA ASN A 170 -2.11 3.26 -9.47
C ASN A 170 -2.02 1.77 -9.83
N CYS A 171 -3.06 1.24 -10.49
CA CYS A 171 -3.06 -0.14 -10.96
C CYS A 171 -1.99 -0.37 -12.03
N TRP A 172 -1.77 0.59 -12.93
CA TRP A 172 -0.74 0.48 -13.96
C TRP A 172 0.67 0.25 -13.38
N VAL A 173 0.99 0.87 -12.23
CA VAL A 173 2.25 0.66 -11.51
C VAL A 173 2.21 -0.59 -10.62
N GLY A 174 1.08 -0.86 -10.00
CA GLY A 174 0.97 -1.93 -9.00
C GLY A 174 0.83 -3.34 -9.61
N ILE A 175 0.26 -3.47 -10.80
CA ILE A 175 0.10 -4.77 -11.49
C ILE A 175 1.44 -5.49 -11.69
N PRO A 176 2.50 -4.85 -12.23
CA PRO A 176 3.80 -5.50 -12.39
C PRO A 176 4.46 -5.93 -11.08
N PHE A 177 4.28 -5.16 -10.02
CA PHE A 177 4.77 -5.51 -8.69
C PHE A 177 4.10 -6.79 -8.17
N ASN A 178 2.76 -6.86 -8.24
CA ASN A 178 2.01 -8.06 -7.87
C ASN A 178 2.40 -9.26 -8.74
N MET A 179 2.51 -9.06 -10.05
CA MET A 179 2.97 -10.10 -10.99
C MET A 179 4.32 -10.67 -10.56
N LEU A 180 5.30 -9.82 -10.24
CA LEU A 180 6.65 -10.24 -9.88
C LEU A 180 6.67 -11.12 -8.63
N LEU A 181 5.97 -10.69 -7.58
CA LEU A 181 5.89 -11.44 -6.33
C LEU A 181 5.14 -12.77 -6.50
N LEU A 182 4.04 -12.76 -7.27
CA LEU A 182 3.25 -13.96 -7.54
C LEU A 182 4.00 -14.97 -8.43
N VAL A 183 4.81 -14.49 -9.40
CA VAL A 183 5.71 -15.38 -10.18
C VAL A 183 6.72 -16.06 -9.24
N SER A 184 7.27 -15.35 -8.27
CA SER A 184 8.18 -15.95 -7.29
C SER A 184 7.50 -17.07 -6.50
N GLY A 185 6.26 -16.86 -6.04
CA GLY A 185 5.47 -17.90 -5.38
C GLY A 185 5.15 -19.09 -6.31
N LEU A 186 4.78 -18.84 -7.57
CA LEU A 186 4.50 -19.92 -8.55
C LEU A 186 5.75 -20.77 -8.82
N THR A 187 6.93 -20.15 -8.89
CA THR A 187 8.18 -20.88 -9.18
C THR A 187 8.68 -21.71 -7.99
N SER A 188 8.17 -21.53 -6.79
CA SER A 188 8.49 -22.35 -5.63
C SER A 188 7.75 -23.71 -5.64
N ILE A 189 6.70 -23.86 -6.44
CA ILE A 189 5.96 -25.12 -6.57
C ILE A 189 6.72 -26.04 -7.53
N SER A 190 7.07 -27.27 -7.04
CA SER A 190 7.77 -28.25 -7.89
C SER A 190 6.92 -28.63 -9.12
N PRO A 191 7.53 -28.68 -10.32
CA PRO A 191 6.88 -29.17 -11.52
C PRO A 191 6.28 -30.58 -11.35
N ASP A 192 6.92 -31.44 -10.55
CA ASP A 192 6.48 -32.83 -10.30
C ASP A 192 5.07 -32.89 -9.72
N VAL A 193 4.67 -31.90 -8.92
CA VAL A 193 3.31 -31.80 -8.36
C VAL A 193 2.29 -31.64 -9.47
N TYR A 194 2.57 -30.80 -10.47
CA TYR A 194 1.70 -30.60 -11.62
C TYR A 194 1.68 -31.79 -12.57
N GLU A 195 2.82 -32.47 -12.74
CA GLU A 195 2.92 -33.67 -13.55
C GLU A 195 2.12 -34.82 -12.95
N SER A 196 2.27 -35.08 -11.64
CA SER A 196 1.49 -36.08 -10.92
C SER A 196 -0.02 -35.81 -11.03
N ALA A 197 -0.46 -34.59 -10.78
CA ALA A 197 -1.87 -34.22 -10.94
C ALA A 197 -2.39 -34.38 -12.36
N SER A 198 -1.52 -34.19 -13.37
CA SER A 198 -1.88 -34.43 -14.78
C SER A 198 -2.04 -35.91 -15.09
N MET A 199 -1.22 -36.78 -14.47
CA MET A 199 -1.35 -38.23 -14.57
C MET A 199 -2.64 -38.74 -13.94
N ASP A 200 -3.08 -38.10 -12.85
CA ASP A 200 -4.37 -38.35 -12.20
C ASP A 200 -5.58 -37.79 -12.98
N GLY A 201 -5.36 -37.16 -14.14
CA GLY A 201 -6.42 -36.61 -14.99
C GLY A 201 -6.96 -35.26 -14.57
N ALA A 202 -6.30 -34.54 -13.65
CA ALA A 202 -6.73 -33.22 -13.23
C ALA A 202 -6.64 -32.19 -14.38
N ASN A 203 -7.76 -31.53 -14.67
CA ASN A 203 -7.80 -30.44 -15.65
C ASN A 203 -7.16 -29.15 -15.12
N TRP A 204 -6.98 -28.14 -15.99
CA TRP A 204 -6.34 -26.88 -15.63
C TRP A 204 -7.03 -26.18 -14.43
N GLY A 205 -8.36 -26.13 -14.42
CA GLY A 205 -9.12 -25.50 -13.33
C GLY A 205 -8.96 -26.22 -12.01
N GLN A 206 -8.95 -27.57 -12.03
CA GLN A 206 -8.69 -28.38 -10.83
C GLN A 206 -7.28 -28.16 -10.28
N ARG A 207 -6.27 -28.15 -11.13
CA ARG A 207 -4.89 -27.83 -10.74
C ARG A 207 -4.77 -26.44 -10.16
N PHE A 208 -5.45 -25.45 -10.76
CA PHE A 208 -5.47 -24.09 -10.24
C PHE A 208 -6.09 -23.99 -8.84
N LEU A 209 -7.30 -24.53 -8.67
CA LEU A 209 -8.07 -24.39 -7.42
C LEU A 209 -7.54 -25.27 -6.28
N PHE A 210 -7.09 -26.50 -6.58
CA PHE A 210 -6.74 -27.49 -5.55
C PHE A 210 -5.23 -27.65 -5.33
N ILE A 211 -4.39 -27.10 -6.22
CA ILE A 211 -2.93 -27.19 -6.09
C ILE A 211 -2.33 -25.77 -6.03
N THR A 212 -2.52 -24.97 -7.09
CA THR A 212 -1.84 -23.67 -7.19
C THR A 212 -2.27 -22.73 -6.08
N LEU A 213 -3.57 -22.50 -5.90
CA LEU A 213 -4.06 -21.56 -4.88
C LEU A 213 -3.70 -21.99 -3.44
N PRO A 214 -3.86 -23.26 -3.02
CA PRO A 214 -3.47 -23.69 -1.69
C PRO A 214 -1.96 -23.57 -1.45
N LEU A 215 -1.12 -24.02 -2.39
CA LEU A 215 0.34 -23.96 -2.24
C LEU A 215 0.90 -22.54 -2.33
N MET A 216 0.18 -21.60 -2.91
CA MET A 216 0.54 -20.19 -2.97
C MET A 216 -0.03 -19.35 -1.83
N LYS A 217 -0.76 -19.92 -0.88
CA LYS A 217 -1.51 -19.19 0.14
C LYS A 217 -0.64 -18.17 0.88
N GLU A 218 0.54 -18.57 1.36
CA GLU A 218 1.49 -17.67 2.03
C GLU A 218 1.93 -16.51 1.11
N SER A 219 2.31 -16.83 -0.14
CA SER A 219 2.71 -15.83 -1.12
C SER A 219 1.58 -14.87 -1.45
N ILE A 220 0.36 -15.38 -1.59
CA ILE A 220 -0.85 -14.55 -1.82
C ILE A 220 -1.10 -13.62 -0.65
N LEU A 221 -1.06 -14.13 0.58
CA LEU A 221 -1.24 -13.31 1.78
C LEU A 221 -0.17 -12.23 1.89
N ALA A 222 1.09 -12.57 1.61
CA ALA A 222 2.19 -11.59 1.61
C ALA A 222 1.98 -10.49 0.56
N VAL A 223 1.58 -10.86 -0.66
CA VAL A 223 1.30 -9.90 -1.75
C VAL A 223 0.12 -8.98 -1.40
N LEU A 224 -0.96 -9.54 -0.88
CA LEU A 224 -2.13 -8.76 -0.46
C LEU A 224 -1.80 -7.80 0.68
N MET A 225 -1.01 -8.23 1.65
CA MET A 225 -0.59 -7.39 2.78
C MET A 225 0.32 -6.24 2.32
N LEU A 226 1.35 -6.54 1.52
CA LEU A 226 2.23 -5.51 0.97
C LEU A 226 1.47 -4.54 0.08
N GLY A 227 0.60 -5.06 -0.79
CA GLY A 227 -0.28 -4.27 -1.65
C GLY A 227 -1.19 -3.34 -0.84
N PHE A 228 -1.77 -3.85 0.25
CA PHE A 228 -2.58 -3.05 1.15
C PHE A 228 -1.76 -1.92 1.79
N ILE A 229 -0.61 -2.23 2.39
CA ILE A 229 0.24 -1.23 3.07
C ILE A 229 0.68 -0.13 2.09
N TYR A 230 1.14 -0.51 0.89
CA TYR A 230 1.61 0.47 -0.09
C TYR A 230 0.49 1.34 -0.64
N THR A 231 -0.68 0.77 -0.87
CA THR A 231 -1.82 1.50 -1.43
C THR A 231 -2.53 2.36 -0.39
N PHE A 232 -2.71 1.86 0.84
CA PHE A 232 -3.41 2.60 1.91
C PHE A 232 -2.68 3.89 2.34
N ARG A 233 -1.36 3.92 2.24
CA ARG A 233 -0.53 5.11 2.52
C ARG A 233 -0.22 5.95 1.28
N ALA A 234 -0.94 5.72 0.16
CA ALA A 234 -0.69 6.46 -1.07
C ALA A 234 -0.86 7.97 -0.85
N PHE A 235 0.06 8.75 -1.44
CA PHE A 235 0.08 10.21 -1.34
C PHE A 235 0.42 10.85 -2.70
N ASP A 236 1.62 10.52 -3.23
CA ASP A 236 2.23 11.23 -4.36
C ASP A 236 1.33 11.29 -5.59
N LEU A 237 0.75 10.15 -5.95
CA LEU A 237 -0.08 10.03 -7.15
C LEU A 237 -1.33 10.92 -7.08
N MET A 238 -2.07 10.87 -5.96
CA MET A 238 -3.26 11.71 -5.74
C MET A 238 -2.91 13.17 -5.72
N TYR A 239 -1.85 13.53 -4.96
CA TYR A 239 -1.45 14.91 -4.81
C TYR A 239 -1.06 15.53 -6.15
N ILE A 240 -0.33 14.81 -7.01
CA ILE A 240 0.14 15.32 -8.30
C ILE A 240 -0.98 15.33 -9.35
N MET A 241 -1.80 14.30 -9.41
CA MET A 241 -2.86 14.23 -10.42
C MET A 241 -3.98 15.23 -10.17
N THR A 242 -4.44 15.37 -8.94
CA THR A 242 -5.67 16.04 -8.59
C THR A 242 -5.58 16.99 -7.39
N ALA A 243 -4.49 16.91 -6.61
CA ALA A 243 -4.34 17.60 -5.32
C ALA A 243 -5.55 17.35 -4.37
N GLY A 244 -6.13 16.15 -4.40
CA GLY A 244 -7.31 15.78 -3.63
C GLY A 244 -8.66 16.16 -4.26
N GLY A 245 -8.66 17.00 -5.31
CA GLY A 245 -9.86 17.51 -5.97
C GLY A 245 -10.51 16.54 -6.97
N PRO A 246 -11.64 16.95 -7.54
CA PRO A 246 -12.49 18.07 -7.12
C PRO A 246 -13.27 17.78 -5.83
N LEU A 247 -13.51 18.80 -5.01
CA LEU A 247 -14.32 18.72 -3.78
C LEU A 247 -13.92 17.54 -2.85
N ASN A 248 -12.63 17.33 -2.64
CA ASN A 248 -12.04 16.23 -1.86
C ASN A 248 -12.42 14.81 -2.37
N SER A 249 -12.91 14.66 -3.62
CA SER A 249 -13.35 13.36 -4.15
C SER A 249 -12.21 12.36 -4.36
N THR A 250 -10.97 12.83 -4.43
CA THR A 250 -9.77 12.00 -4.53
C THR A 250 -8.87 12.11 -3.32
N ASP A 251 -9.24 12.90 -2.30
CA ASP A 251 -8.48 12.95 -1.07
C ASP A 251 -8.52 11.60 -0.35
N VAL A 252 -7.36 11.20 0.13
CA VAL A 252 -7.14 10.05 1.00
C VAL A 252 -6.47 10.51 2.29
N LEU A 253 -6.41 9.67 3.32
CA LEU A 253 -5.86 10.05 4.63
C LEU A 253 -4.48 10.70 4.52
N GLY A 254 -3.61 10.21 3.61
CA GLY A 254 -2.28 10.78 3.40
C GLY A 254 -2.30 12.23 2.89
N THR A 255 -3.07 12.50 1.82
CA THR A 255 -3.19 13.86 1.24
C THR A 255 -3.93 14.81 2.17
N TYR A 256 -4.95 14.34 2.86
CA TYR A 256 -5.73 15.14 3.80
C TYR A 256 -4.91 15.54 5.04
N SER A 257 -4.13 14.61 5.61
CA SER A 257 -3.18 14.93 6.69
C SER A 257 -2.17 16.00 6.28
N TYR A 258 -1.63 15.89 5.07
CA TYR A 258 -0.72 16.89 4.51
C TYR A 258 -1.39 18.26 4.32
N MET A 259 -2.60 18.28 3.74
CA MET A 259 -3.36 19.50 3.52
C MET A 259 -3.67 20.23 4.83
N LEU A 260 -4.14 19.50 5.85
CA LEU A 260 -4.39 20.06 7.18
C LEU A 260 -3.12 20.64 7.81
N SER A 261 -2.01 19.89 7.73
CA SER A 261 -0.76 20.30 8.38
C SER A 261 -0.05 21.45 7.67
N PHE A 262 0.10 21.36 6.35
CA PHE A 262 1.02 22.22 5.60
C PHE A 262 0.33 23.28 4.73
N THR A 263 -0.95 23.11 4.43
CA THR A 263 -1.74 24.10 3.69
C THR A 263 -2.63 24.91 4.64
N GLN A 264 -3.30 24.24 5.59
CA GLN A 264 -4.15 24.92 6.56
C GLN A 264 -3.46 25.23 7.88
N PHE A 265 -2.22 24.76 8.06
CA PHE A 265 -1.40 24.95 9.26
C PHE A 265 -2.08 24.50 10.56
N ASN A 266 -2.94 23.52 10.49
CA ASN A 266 -3.57 22.85 11.63
C ASN A 266 -2.83 21.54 11.93
N PHE A 267 -1.67 21.68 12.59
CA PHE A 267 -0.77 20.57 12.83
C PHE A 267 -1.40 19.46 13.70
N SER A 268 -2.27 19.83 14.64
CA SER A 268 -2.92 18.88 15.54
C SER A 268 -3.93 17.99 14.80
N LYS A 269 -4.79 18.57 13.98
CA LYS A 269 -5.74 17.78 13.18
C LYS A 269 -5.02 16.95 12.13
N GLY A 270 -3.99 17.51 11.47
CA GLY A 270 -3.18 16.73 10.54
C GLY A 270 -2.47 15.55 11.20
N ALA A 271 -1.91 15.75 12.41
CA ALA A 271 -1.33 14.69 13.21
C ALA A 271 -2.39 13.62 13.61
N ALA A 272 -3.59 14.05 13.99
CA ALA A 272 -4.67 13.12 14.34
C ALA A 272 -5.09 12.25 13.13
N VAL A 273 -5.20 12.83 11.92
CA VAL A 273 -5.45 12.07 10.69
C VAL A 273 -4.34 11.05 10.40
N ALA A 274 -3.06 11.48 10.54
CA ALA A 274 -1.92 10.56 10.37
C ALA A 274 -1.94 9.42 11.41
N MET A 275 -2.38 9.68 12.64
CA MET A 275 -2.55 8.64 13.66
C MET A 275 -3.71 7.68 13.35
N VAL A 276 -4.81 8.15 12.75
CA VAL A 276 -5.87 7.26 12.26
C VAL A 276 -5.35 6.36 11.15
N LEU A 277 -4.59 6.91 10.18
CA LEU A 277 -3.94 6.13 9.13
C LEU A 277 -3.01 5.06 9.74
N PHE A 278 -2.17 5.46 10.69
CA PHE A 278 -1.26 4.54 11.38
C PHE A 278 -2.03 3.44 12.12
N ALA A 279 -3.09 3.78 12.85
CA ALA A 279 -3.91 2.82 13.59
C ALA A 279 -4.56 1.78 12.65
N CYS A 280 -5.10 2.22 11.50
CA CYS A 280 -5.65 1.32 10.49
C CYS A 280 -4.59 0.33 9.97
N LEU A 281 -3.40 0.84 9.60
CA LEU A 281 -2.29 -0.01 9.13
C LEU A 281 -1.82 -0.98 10.21
N PHE A 282 -1.72 -0.51 11.45
CA PHE A 282 -1.28 -1.32 12.58
C PHE A 282 -2.26 -2.46 12.88
N LEU A 283 -3.57 -2.17 12.91
CA LEU A 283 -4.61 -3.18 13.15
C LEU A 283 -4.63 -4.25 12.05
N ILE A 284 -4.49 -3.83 10.79
CA ILE A 284 -4.43 -4.77 9.65
C ILE A 284 -3.15 -5.59 9.70
N GLY A 285 -2.02 -4.97 10.10
CA GLY A 285 -0.76 -5.69 10.33
C GLY A 285 -0.87 -6.77 11.41
N LEU A 286 -1.51 -6.45 12.54
CA LEU A 286 -1.77 -7.43 13.61
C LEU A 286 -2.70 -8.56 13.12
N PHE A 287 -3.74 -8.23 12.36
CA PHE A 287 -4.63 -9.22 11.78
C PHE A 287 -3.87 -10.18 10.85
N TYR A 288 -3.00 -9.65 10.00
CA TYR A 288 -2.18 -10.45 9.10
C TYR A 288 -1.22 -11.38 9.87
N LEU A 289 -0.52 -10.88 10.90
CA LEU A 289 0.34 -11.71 11.72
C LEU A 289 -0.42 -12.86 12.38
N LYS A 290 -1.65 -12.61 12.84
CA LYS A 290 -2.52 -13.64 13.41
C LYS A 290 -2.94 -14.70 12.37
N LEU A 291 -3.13 -14.30 11.11
CA LEU A 291 -3.41 -15.26 10.04
C LEU A 291 -2.21 -16.16 9.74
N LEU A 292 -1.00 -15.59 9.68
CA LEU A 292 0.23 -16.36 9.45
C LEU A 292 0.51 -17.35 10.59
N SER A 293 0.42 -16.91 11.84
CA SER A 293 0.70 -17.79 12.99
C SER A 293 -0.26 -19.00 13.06
N LYS A 294 -1.50 -18.81 12.62
CA LYS A 294 -2.46 -19.90 12.56
C LYS A 294 -2.11 -20.95 11.49
N GLU A 295 -1.52 -20.51 10.38
CA GLU A 295 -1.06 -21.42 9.31
C GLU A 295 0.15 -22.25 9.71
N GLU A 296 1.10 -21.65 10.45
CA GLU A 296 2.27 -22.36 10.99
C GLU A 296 1.88 -23.42 12.03
N GLU A 297 0.72 -23.29 12.69
CA GLU A 297 0.21 -24.28 13.65
C GLU A 297 -0.57 -25.42 12.97
N GLU A 298 -1.12 -25.19 11.77
CA GLU A 298 -1.95 -26.16 11.02
C GLU A 298 -1.14 -26.98 9.98
N GLY A 299 0.10 -26.58 9.64
CA GLY A 299 1.00 -27.24 8.68
C GLY A 299 2.12 -28.00 9.36
#